data_21df278a1ec9cb83e3d330d2ba8bd6b5
#
_entry.id   21df278a1ec9cb83e3d330d2ba8bd6b5
#
_cell.length_a   1.000
_cell.length_b   1.000
_cell.length_c   1.000
_cell.angle_alpha   90.00
_cell.angle_beta   90.00
_cell.angle_gamma   90.00
#
_symmetry.space_group_name_H-M   'P 1'
#
loop_
_entity.id
_entity.type
_entity.pdbx_description
1 polymer ?
#
loop_
_entity_poly.entity_id
_entity_poly.type
_entity_poly.pdbx_seq_one_letter_code
_entity_poly.pdbx_strand_id
1 'polypeptide(L)'
;MMEDLLKNLNDEQIEAVKHNEGPCLVLAGAGSGKTKVLTNRIAYLIENGVRDYNILAITFTNKAAKEMRDRVYNLVGDVASFIGTFHSLGLRIIRENCGYLNLPSNFSIIDSDDVLTVIKKILKDMNLDTKQYS
;
A
#
# COMPACT_ATOMS: atom_id res chain seq x y z
N MET A 1 20.53 18.07 -1.85
CA MET A 1 19.41 17.15 -1.62
C MET A 1 18.90 16.53 -2.91
N MET A 2 18.40 17.28 -3.90
CA MET A 2 17.88 16.70 -5.16
C MET A 2 18.93 15.88 -5.94
N GLU A 3 20.18 16.33 -6.01
CA GLU A 3 21.28 15.57 -6.62
C GLU A 3 21.57 14.25 -5.91
N ASP A 4 21.38 14.18 -4.59
CA ASP A 4 21.60 12.97 -3.81
C ASP A 4 20.53 11.88 -4.08
N LEU A 5 19.30 12.29 -4.40
CA LEU A 5 18.21 11.36 -4.76
C LEU A 5 18.48 10.65 -6.10
N LEU A 6 19.20 11.28 -7.00
CA LEU A 6 19.53 10.72 -8.32
C LEU A 6 20.89 10.02 -8.35
N LYS A 7 21.71 10.25 -7.31
CA LYS A 7 23.00 9.60 -7.16
C LYS A 7 22.83 8.08 -7.04
N ASN A 8 23.60 7.34 -7.77
CA ASN A 8 23.51 5.87 -7.82
C ASN A 8 22.25 5.31 -8.52
N LEU A 9 21.64 6.07 -9.40
CA LEU A 9 20.65 5.62 -10.38
C LEU A 9 21.29 5.63 -11.77
N ASN A 10 20.89 4.68 -12.62
CA ASN A 10 21.24 4.73 -14.05
C ASN A 10 20.30 5.70 -14.80
N ASP A 11 20.60 5.96 -16.10
CA ASP A 11 19.89 6.96 -16.89
C ASP A 11 18.39 6.63 -17.02
N GLU A 12 18.02 5.36 -17.25
CA GLU A 12 16.62 4.92 -17.35
C GLU A 12 15.88 5.04 -16.01
N GLN A 13 16.56 4.77 -14.90
CA GLN A 13 16.00 4.98 -13.56
C GLN A 13 15.79 6.46 -13.26
N ILE A 14 16.72 7.33 -13.67
CA ILE A 14 16.60 8.78 -13.53
C ILE A 14 15.41 9.29 -14.35
N GLU A 15 15.26 8.83 -15.59
CA GLU A 15 14.13 9.18 -16.44
C GLU A 15 12.80 8.80 -15.76
N ALA A 16 12.68 7.57 -15.24
CA ALA A 16 11.50 7.10 -14.52
C ALA A 16 11.21 7.92 -13.25
N VAL A 17 12.25 8.33 -12.50
CA VAL A 17 12.09 9.17 -11.31
C VAL A 17 11.62 10.57 -11.67
N LYS A 18 12.13 11.17 -12.72
CA LYS A 18 11.85 12.55 -13.15
C LYS A 18 10.56 12.70 -13.97
N HIS A 19 9.97 11.60 -14.45
CA HIS A 19 8.74 11.67 -15.25
C HIS A 19 7.59 12.28 -14.45
N ASN A 20 7.13 13.47 -14.84
CA ASN A 20 6.17 14.24 -14.04
C ASN A 20 4.76 14.26 -14.62
N GLU A 21 4.58 14.05 -15.92
CA GLU A 21 3.31 14.24 -16.60
C GLU A 21 2.84 12.97 -17.31
N GLY A 22 1.57 12.66 -17.13
CA GLY A 22 0.91 11.53 -17.77
C GLY A 22 1.29 10.15 -17.21
N PRO A 23 0.69 9.10 -17.79
CA PRO A 23 0.96 7.73 -17.38
C PRO A 23 2.37 7.28 -17.77
N CYS A 24 3.02 6.55 -16.87
CA CYS A 24 4.36 5.99 -17.10
C CYS A 24 4.36 4.51 -16.72
N LEU A 25 4.78 3.65 -17.65
CA LEU A 25 4.99 2.23 -17.41
C LEU A 25 6.49 1.92 -17.43
N VAL A 26 7.01 1.42 -16.32
CA VAL A 26 8.41 0.99 -16.21
C VAL A 26 8.49 -0.52 -16.22
N LEU A 27 9.09 -1.09 -17.25
CA LEU A 27 9.36 -2.52 -17.37
C LEU A 27 10.74 -2.83 -16.79
N ALA A 28 10.77 -3.65 -15.75
CA ALA A 28 12.01 -3.93 -15.03
C ALA A 28 12.02 -5.35 -14.46
N GLY A 29 13.11 -6.07 -14.67
CA GLY A 29 13.33 -7.42 -14.17
C GLY A 29 13.52 -7.50 -12.65
N ALA A 30 13.60 -8.72 -12.13
CA ALA A 30 13.94 -8.94 -10.73
C ALA A 30 15.34 -8.38 -10.43
N GLY A 31 15.52 -7.74 -9.27
CA GLY A 31 16.80 -7.15 -8.87
C GLY A 31 17.20 -5.86 -9.58
N SER A 32 16.40 -5.34 -10.52
CA SER A 32 16.69 -4.11 -11.29
C SER A 32 16.55 -2.79 -10.49
N GLY A 33 16.22 -2.86 -9.21
CA GLY A 33 16.07 -1.67 -8.37
C GLY A 33 14.71 -0.98 -8.46
N LYS A 34 13.64 -1.67 -8.93
CA LYS A 34 12.27 -1.11 -9.02
C LYS A 34 11.82 -0.35 -7.78
N THR A 35 12.00 -0.95 -6.62
CA THR A 35 11.61 -0.32 -5.34
C THR A 35 12.40 0.96 -5.07
N LYS A 36 13.68 0.99 -5.44
CA LYS A 36 14.53 2.16 -5.32
C LYS A 36 14.02 3.30 -6.23
N VAL A 37 13.66 2.99 -7.46
CA VAL A 37 13.07 3.96 -8.38
C VAL A 37 11.79 4.55 -7.80
N LEU A 38 10.87 3.71 -7.28
CA LEU A 38 9.62 4.19 -6.69
C LEU A 38 9.85 5.07 -5.46
N THR A 39 10.72 4.67 -4.54
CA THR A 39 11.01 5.48 -3.33
C THR A 39 11.68 6.80 -3.66
N ASN A 40 12.65 6.79 -4.61
CA ASN A 40 13.30 8.01 -5.05
C ASN A 40 12.33 8.93 -5.84
N ARG A 41 11.38 8.34 -6.60
CA ARG A 41 10.33 9.12 -7.26
C ARG A 41 9.42 9.83 -6.26
N ILE A 42 8.98 9.15 -5.20
CA ILE A 42 8.17 9.77 -4.13
C ILE A 42 8.95 10.94 -3.53
N ALA A 43 10.20 10.71 -3.14
CA ALA A 43 11.05 11.74 -2.57
C ALA A 43 11.28 12.91 -3.56
N TYR A 44 11.52 12.61 -4.82
CA TYR A 44 11.69 13.60 -5.87
C TYR A 44 10.45 14.46 -6.08
N LEU A 45 9.26 13.88 -6.09
CA LEU A 45 8.00 14.62 -6.20
C LEU A 45 7.79 15.58 -5.03
N ILE A 46 8.06 15.13 -3.80
CA ILE A 46 7.96 15.95 -2.59
C ILE A 46 8.97 17.14 -2.66
N GLU A 47 10.21 16.87 -3.02
CA GLU A 47 11.25 17.91 -3.17
C GLU A 47 10.90 18.94 -4.28
N ASN A 48 10.12 18.53 -5.28
CA ASN A 48 9.62 19.42 -6.35
C ASN A 48 8.30 20.10 -6.00
N GLY A 49 7.86 20.07 -4.74
CA GLY A 49 6.71 20.80 -4.24
C GLY A 49 5.37 20.08 -4.39
N VAL A 50 5.35 18.81 -4.79
CA VAL A 50 4.15 18.01 -4.71
C VAL A 50 3.86 17.75 -3.21
N ARG A 51 2.68 18.16 -2.77
CA ARG A 51 2.27 17.93 -1.39
C ARG A 51 2.18 16.45 -1.12
N ASP A 52 2.80 16.00 -0.06
CA ASP A 52 2.94 14.59 0.28
C ASP A 52 1.60 13.86 0.41
N TYR A 53 0.57 14.49 0.97
CA TYR A 53 -0.78 13.92 1.07
C TYR A 53 -1.50 13.72 -0.29
N ASN A 54 -0.96 14.28 -1.38
CA ASN A 54 -1.43 14.03 -2.75
C ASN A 54 -0.74 12.83 -3.41
N ILE A 55 0.16 12.15 -2.69
CA ILE A 55 0.88 10.99 -3.22
C ILE A 55 0.27 9.71 -2.68
N LEU A 56 -0.08 8.81 -3.60
CA LEU A 56 -0.58 7.48 -3.32
C LEU A 56 0.38 6.44 -3.89
N ALA A 57 1.00 5.65 -3.03
CA ALA A 57 1.86 4.54 -3.40
C ALA A 57 1.27 3.21 -2.94
N ILE A 58 1.08 2.28 -3.88
CA ILE A 58 0.43 1.00 -3.60
C ILE A 58 1.37 -0.15 -3.90
N THR A 59 1.40 -1.12 -2.98
CA THR A 59 2.12 -2.38 -3.13
C THR A 59 1.19 -3.57 -2.93
N PHE A 60 1.65 -4.76 -3.26
CA PHE A 60 0.87 -5.98 -3.05
C PHE A 60 0.89 -6.47 -1.60
N THR A 61 1.99 -6.31 -0.89
CA THR A 61 2.16 -6.88 0.45
C THR A 61 2.42 -5.82 1.50
N ASN A 62 1.99 -6.08 2.73
CA ASN A 62 2.26 -5.22 3.88
C ASN A 62 3.77 -5.09 4.16
N LYS A 63 4.53 -6.15 3.91
CA LYS A 63 5.99 -6.13 4.03
C LYS A 63 6.62 -5.13 3.06
N ALA A 64 6.24 -5.20 1.77
CA ALA A 64 6.74 -4.26 0.77
C ALA A 64 6.31 -2.81 1.05
N ALA A 65 5.08 -2.61 1.55
CA ALA A 65 4.60 -1.29 1.96
C ALA A 65 5.43 -0.73 3.12
N LYS A 66 5.75 -1.56 4.12
CA LYS A 66 6.60 -1.16 5.25
C LYS A 66 8.00 -0.78 4.77
N GLU A 67 8.65 -1.63 3.97
CA GLU A 67 9.98 -1.35 3.42
C GLU A 67 10.00 -0.05 2.60
N MET A 68 8.93 0.23 1.83
CA MET A 68 8.80 1.46 1.06
C MET A 68 8.69 2.67 1.99
N ARG A 69 7.84 2.62 3.02
CA ARG A 69 7.73 3.69 4.02
C ARG A 69 9.06 3.99 4.70
N ASP A 70 9.75 2.94 5.18
CA ASP A 70 11.04 3.07 5.86
C ASP A 70 12.08 3.75 4.95
N ARG A 71 12.11 3.40 3.66
CA ARG A 71 13.01 4.01 2.68
C ARG A 71 12.66 5.46 2.38
N VAL A 72 11.36 5.78 2.20
CA VAL A 72 10.92 7.17 1.98
C VAL A 72 11.22 8.02 3.20
N TYR A 73 10.97 7.51 4.41
CA TYR A 73 11.34 8.17 5.67
C TYR A 73 12.83 8.51 5.73
N ASN A 74 13.70 7.59 5.33
CA ASN A 74 15.15 7.81 5.30
C ASN A 74 15.59 8.86 4.27
N LEU A 75 14.80 9.09 3.22
CA LEU A 75 15.11 10.05 2.17
C LEU A 75 14.62 11.47 2.48
N VAL A 76 13.40 11.59 2.98
CA VAL A 76 12.71 12.89 3.12
C VAL A 76 12.06 13.11 4.49
N GLY A 77 12.24 12.19 5.42
CA GLY A 77 11.62 12.27 6.75
C GLY A 77 10.18 11.76 6.77
N ASP A 78 9.43 12.21 7.77
CA ASP A 78 8.03 11.84 7.93
C ASP A 78 7.16 12.52 6.87
N VAL A 79 6.30 11.74 6.24
CA VAL A 79 5.42 12.22 5.15
C VAL A 79 3.99 11.69 5.34
N ALA A 80 3.01 12.52 4.98
CA ALA A 80 1.60 12.17 5.02
C ALA A 80 1.14 11.34 3.79
N SER A 81 2.05 10.97 2.89
CA SER A 81 1.75 10.12 1.73
C SER A 81 1.15 8.79 2.14
N PHE A 82 0.10 8.35 1.44
CA PHE A 82 -0.40 7.00 1.64
C PHE A 82 0.54 6.00 0.96
N ILE A 83 1.19 5.15 1.75
CA ILE A 83 2.00 4.04 1.27
C ILE A 83 1.46 2.76 1.89
N GLY A 84 0.79 1.93 1.10
CA GLY A 84 0.09 0.76 1.61
C GLY A 84 -0.26 -0.26 0.54
N THR A 85 -1.13 -1.21 0.89
CA THR A 85 -1.69 -2.18 -0.05
C THR A 85 -3.05 -1.71 -0.57
N PHE A 86 -3.54 -2.31 -1.66
CA PHE A 86 -4.91 -2.07 -2.14
C PHE A 86 -5.96 -2.32 -1.04
N HIS A 87 -5.79 -3.39 -0.26
CA HIS A 87 -6.71 -3.70 0.84
C HIS A 87 -6.68 -2.63 1.94
N SER A 88 -5.50 -2.14 2.33
CA SER A 88 -5.39 -1.07 3.33
C SER A 88 -5.95 0.26 2.84
N LEU A 89 -5.84 0.56 1.54
CA LEU A 89 -6.48 1.72 0.93
C LEU A 89 -8.01 1.58 0.95
N GLY A 90 -8.52 0.43 0.51
CA GLY A 90 -9.96 0.15 0.55
C GLY A 90 -10.54 0.27 1.96
N LEU A 91 -9.83 -0.28 2.95
CA LEU A 91 -10.20 -0.16 4.36
C LEU A 91 -10.27 1.31 4.82
N ARG A 92 -9.28 2.11 4.44
CA ARG A 92 -9.27 3.53 4.76
C ARG A 92 -10.47 4.25 4.17
N ILE A 93 -10.76 4.01 2.88
CA ILE A 93 -11.93 4.60 2.19
C ILE A 93 -13.23 4.21 2.90
N ILE A 94 -13.39 2.91 3.26
CA ILE A 94 -14.57 2.42 3.97
C ILE A 94 -14.71 3.10 5.34
N ARG A 95 -13.63 3.20 6.11
CA ARG A 95 -13.66 3.85 7.43
C ARG A 95 -14.02 5.33 7.38
N GLU A 96 -13.50 6.05 6.39
CA GLU A 96 -13.82 7.46 6.18
C GLU A 96 -15.27 7.67 5.73
N ASN A 97 -15.92 6.63 5.20
CA ASN A 97 -17.27 6.69 4.63
C ASN A 97 -18.26 5.70 5.29
N CYS A 98 -17.96 5.18 6.47
CA CYS A 98 -18.78 4.15 7.12
C CYS A 98 -20.24 4.57 7.35
N GLY A 99 -20.50 5.85 7.56
CA GLY A 99 -21.86 6.39 7.70
C GLY A 99 -22.72 6.20 6.45
N TYR A 100 -22.15 6.33 5.25
CA TYR A 100 -22.86 6.08 3.99
C TYR A 100 -23.16 4.60 3.74
N LEU A 101 -22.37 3.72 4.38
CA LEU A 101 -22.48 2.27 4.23
C LEU A 101 -23.30 1.61 5.35
N ASN A 102 -23.85 2.40 6.27
CA ASN A 102 -24.52 1.92 7.48
C ASN A 102 -23.64 0.94 8.30
N LEU A 103 -22.33 1.16 8.30
CA LEU A 103 -21.37 0.40 9.10
C LEU A 103 -21.02 1.18 10.39
N PRO A 104 -20.87 0.49 11.52
CA PRO A 104 -20.34 1.13 12.72
C PRO A 104 -18.89 1.55 12.49
N SER A 105 -18.45 2.68 13.04
CA SER A 105 -17.06 3.15 12.88
C SER A 105 -16.01 2.19 13.44
N ASN A 106 -16.41 1.33 14.38
CA ASN A 106 -15.57 0.31 15.02
C ASN A 106 -15.73 -1.09 14.40
N PHE A 107 -16.19 -1.20 13.14
CA PHE A 107 -16.28 -2.51 12.49
C PHE A 107 -14.93 -3.21 12.46
N SER A 108 -14.96 -4.54 12.59
CA SER A 108 -13.80 -5.41 12.47
C SER A 108 -13.72 -6.03 11.08
N ILE A 109 -12.49 -6.27 10.62
CA ILE A 109 -12.24 -7.09 9.45
C ILE A 109 -12.04 -8.51 9.93
N ILE A 110 -12.76 -9.43 9.32
CA ILE A 110 -12.62 -10.85 9.56
C ILE A 110 -11.83 -11.50 8.41
N ASP A 111 -10.96 -12.41 8.74
CA ASP A 111 -10.24 -13.23 7.77
C ASP A 111 -10.96 -14.57 7.51
N SER A 112 -10.38 -15.41 6.65
CA SER A 112 -10.95 -16.71 6.30
C SER A 112 -11.05 -17.66 7.51
N ASP A 113 -10.13 -17.58 8.46
CA ASP A 113 -10.13 -18.42 9.65
C ASP A 113 -11.21 -17.96 10.63
N ASP A 114 -11.41 -16.66 10.75
CA ASP A 114 -12.51 -16.08 11.51
C ASP A 114 -13.87 -16.53 10.93
N VAL A 115 -14.03 -16.47 9.59
CA VAL A 115 -15.25 -16.95 8.91
C VAL A 115 -15.51 -18.42 9.20
N LEU A 116 -14.49 -19.28 9.08
CA LEU A 116 -14.60 -20.71 9.40
C LEU A 116 -14.97 -20.94 10.85
N THR A 117 -14.44 -20.15 11.76
CA THR A 117 -14.75 -20.23 13.19
C THR A 117 -16.22 -19.91 13.46
N VAL A 118 -16.74 -18.85 12.83
CA VAL A 118 -18.16 -18.47 12.94
C VAL A 118 -19.04 -19.55 12.34
N ILE A 119 -18.74 -20.10 11.16
CA ILE A 119 -19.49 -21.16 10.51
C ILE A 119 -19.53 -22.42 11.41
N LYS A 120 -18.39 -22.85 11.95
CA LYS A 120 -18.32 -24.02 12.86
C LYS A 120 -19.18 -23.81 14.11
N LYS A 121 -19.20 -22.59 14.65
CA LYS A 121 -20.07 -22.28 15.79
C LYS A 121 -21.54 -22.39 15.43
N ILE A 122 -21.95 -21.81 14.29
CA ILE A 122 -23.35 -21.91 13.82
C ILE A 122 -23.77 -23.38 13.61
N LEU A 123 -22.93 -24.18 12.93
CA LEU A 123 -23.21 -25.60 12.71
C LEU A 123 -23.38 -26.33 14.02
N LYS A 124 -22.53 -26.07 15.02
CA LYS A 124 -22.65 -26.66 16.36
C LYS A 124 -23.95 -26.24 17.06
N ASP A 125 -24.33 -24.98 17.00
CA ASP A 125 -25.54 -24.44 17.59
C ASP A 125 -26.81 -25.08 16.94
N MET A 126 -26.69 -25.43 15.64
CA MET A 126 -27.75 -26.17 14.90
C MET A 126 -27.69 -27.68 15.07
N ASN A 127 -26.80 -28.26 15.92
CA ASN A 127 -26.56 -29.70 16.09
C ASN A 127 -26.19 -30.42 14.77
N LEU A 128 -25.50 -29.75 13.85
CA LEU A 128 -25.00 -30.33 12.61
C LEU A 128 -23.55 -30.77 12.74
N ASP A 129 -23.20 -31.91 12.10
CA ASP A 129 -21.80 -32.37 12.10
C ASP A 129 -20.94 -31.50 11.18
N THR A 130 -19.96 -30.82 11.78
CA THR A 130 -19.02 -29.96 11.07
C THR A 130 -18.16 -30.70 10.05
N LYS A 131 -18.02 -32.04 10.17
CA LYS A 131 -17.25 -32.84 9.19
C LYS A 131 -18.00 -33.10 7.88
N GLN A 132 -19.32 -32.97 7.88
CA GLN A 132 -20.13 -33.19 6.68
C GLN A 132 -20.17 -31.90 5.79
N TYR A 133 -19.76 -30.77 6.32
CA TYR A 133 -19.85 -29.45 5.66
C TYR A 133 -18.48 -28.75 5.51
N SER A 134 -17.39 -29.54 5.46
CA SER A 134 -16.02 -29.03 5.27
C SER A 134 -15.64 -28.94 3.79
#